data_0d87c9f1382f8925016534a28c9c1e7d
#
_entry.id   0d87c9f1382f8925016534a28c9c1e7d
#
_cell.length_a   1.000
_cell.length_b   1.000
_cell.length_c   1.000
_cell.angle_alpha   90.00
_cell.angle_beta   90.00
_cell.angle_gamma   90.00
#
_symmetry.space_group_name_H-M   'P 1'
#
loop_
_entity.id
_entity.type
_entity.pdbx_description
1 polymer ?
#
loop_
_entity_poly.entity_id
_entity_poly.type
_entity_poly.pdbx_seq_one_letter_code
_entity_poly.pdbx_strand_id
1 'polypeptide(L)'
;ETVLKNGAIIAEPGEFTKRAFFNGRIDLSQAEAVMDVIQSKNEYSLKNSVGQLKGSVRKTVQKIREKLLYHIAYIESALDDPEHYDLTGYSEELEQIVAEEKEKIQNLLKTAGDGKIIQEGIRTVILGKPNAGKSSLLNLLLGEDRAIVTDIAGTTRDVLEEYINLHGITLKIADTAGIRQTEDIVEKIGVSKAKEMAADADLILYVVDSSVPLDENDEEIIKILQEKKTIVLYSKTDLE
;
A
#
# COMPACT_ATOMS: atom_id res chain seq x y z
N GLU A 1 -35.78 14.29 -10.31
CA GLU A 1 -36.53 15.57 -10.30
C GLU A 1 -37.68 15.54 -9.31
N THR A 2 -38.57 14.54 -9.31
CA THR A 2 -39.77 14.47 -8.43
C THR A 2 -39.39 14.50 -6.94
N VAL A 3 -38.32 13.82 -6.53
CA VAL A 3 -37.86 13.77 -5.15
C VAL A 3 -37.30 15.14 -4.70
N LEU A 4 -36.56 15.82 -5.57
CA LEU A 4 -36.05 17.17 -5.29
C LEU A 4 -37.20 18.21 -5.16
N LYS A 5 -38.22 18.10 -6.00
CA LYS A 5 -39.42 18.97 -5.91
C LYS A 5 -40.19 18.79 -4.61
N ASN A 6 -40.05 17.63 -3.96
CA ASN A 6 -40.68 17.30 -2.67
C ASN A 6 -39.76 17.55 -1.46
N GLY A 7 -38.73 18.40 -1.59
CA GLY A 7 -37.91 18.86 -0.47
C GLY A 7 -36.66 18.01 -0.18
N ALA A 8 -36.33 17.01 -1.01
CA ALA A 8 -35.04 16.36 -0.90
C ALA A 8 -33.93 17.26 -1.44
N ILE A 9 -32.73 17.12 -0.88
CA ILE A 9 -31.53 17.79 -1.34
C ILE A 9 -30.55 16.77 -1.90
N ILE A 10 -29.69 17.19 -2.81
CA ILE A 10 -28.63 16.35 -3.35
C ILE A 10 -27.60 16.13 -2.23
N ALA A 11 -27.27 14.87 -1.98
CA ALA A 11 -26.26 14.53 -0.99
C ALA A 11 -24.85 14.91 -1.47
N GLU A 12 -24.02 15.35 -0.54
CA GLU A 12 -22.59 15.59 -0.80
C GLU A 12 -21.83 14.25 -0.95
N PRO A 13 -20.66 14.25 -1.61
CA PRO A 13 -19.81 13.06 -1.66
C PRO A 13 -19.52 12.52 -0.27
N GLY A 14 -19.77 11.21 -0.06
CA GLY A 14 -19.56 10.54 1.23
C GLY A 14 -20.62 10.78 2.30
N GLU A 15 -21.66 11.58 2.05
CA GLU A 15 -22.65 11.94 3.06
C GLU A 15 -23.39 10.71 3.62
N PHE A 16 -23.74 9.74 2.80
CA PHE A 16 -24.39 8.50 3.27
C PHE A 16 -23.48 7.69 4.20
N THR A 17 -22.20 7.56 3.86
CA THR A 17 -21.20 6.87 4.68
C THR A 17 -20.98 7.59 6.01
N LYS A 18 -20.89 8.93 5.97
CA LYS A 18 -20.78 9.79 7.14
C LYS A 18 -21.98 9.64 8.08
N ARG A 19 -23.20 9.63 7.55
CA ARG A 19 -24.43 9.40 8.34
C ARG A 19 -24.47 7.99 8.92
N ALA A 20 -24.07 6.97 8.16
CA ALA A 20 -24.00 5.60 8.65
C ALA A 20 -23.02 5.46 9.82
N PHE A 21 -21.86 6.11 9.74
CA PHE A 21 -20.88 6.17 10.81
C PHE A 21 -21.43 6.86 12.08
N PHE A 22 -22.00 8.06 11.96
CA PHE A 22 -22.58 8.77 13.10
C PHE A 22 -23.75 8.04 13.75
N ASN A 23 -24.48 7.25 12.97
CA ASN A 23 -25.58 6.41 13.49
C ASN A 23 -25.11 5.04 14.01
N GLY A 24 -23.78 4.80 14.11
CA GLY A 24 -23.19 3.57 14.63
C GLY A 24 -23.43 2.31 13.79
N ARG A 25 -23.90 2.46 12.52
CA ARG A 25 -24.12 1.33 11.62
C ARG A 25 -22.84 0.74 11.08
N ILE A 26 -21.83 1.59 10.87
CA ILE A 26 -20.48 1.22 10.46
C ILE A 26 -19.48 1.90 11.38
N ASP A 27 -18.28 1.33 11.51
CA ASP A 27 -17.15 1.99 12.19
C ASP A 27 -16.27 2.76 11.20
N LEU A 28 -15.21 3.42 11.73
CA LEU A 28 -14.33 4.24 10.92
C LEU A 28 -13.60 3.39 9.85
N SER A 29 -13.12 2.19 10.21
CA SER A 29 -12.43 1.31 9.27
C SER A 29 -13.33 0.86 8.12
N GLN A 30 -14.62 0.64 8.39
CA GLN A 30 -15.61 0.33 7.34
C GLN A 30 -15.94 1.55 6.49
N ALA A 31 -15.98 2.75 7.10
CA ALA A 31 -16.20 3.99 6.36
C ALA A 31 -15.04 4.30 5.39
N GLU A 32 -13.81 4.11 5.82
CA GLU A 32 -12.60 4.22 4.98
C GLU A 32 -12.62 3.17 3.87
N ALA A 33 -13.01 1.92 4.18
CA ALA A 33 -13.08 0.84 3.20
C ALA A 33 -14.06 1.13 2.05
N VAL A 34 -15.09 1.97 2.23
CA VAL A 34 -15.95 2.42 1.12
C VAL A 34 -15.14 3.19 0.08
N MET A 35 -14.27 4.11 0.52
CA MET A 35 -13.40 4.86 -0.38
C MET A 35 -12.38 3.95 -1.03
N ASP A 36 -11.81 3.02 -0.27
CA ASP A 36 -10.84 2.05 -0.77
C ASP A 36 -11.42 1.15 -1.87
N VAL A 37 -12.69 0.73 -1.75
CA VAL A 37 -13.40 -0.01 -2.80
C VAL A 37 -13.53 0.84 -4.07
N ILE A 38 -13.86 2.13 -3.94
CA ILE A 38 -14.02 3.05 -5.07
C ILE A 38 -12.67 3.30 -5.76
N GLN A 39 -11.59 3.39 -4.99
CA GLN A 39 -10.24 3.70 -5.48
C GLN A 39 -9.42 2.46 -5.84
N SER A 40 -9.95 1.26 -5.67
CA SER A 40 -9.25 0.01 -5.97
C SER A 40 -8.77 -0.05 -7.41
N LYS A 41 -7.49 -0.30 -7.62
CA LYS A 41 -6.84 -0.34 -8.94
C LYS A 41 -6.60 -1.76 -9.45
N ASN A 42 -6.80 -2.77 -8.60
CA ASN A 42 -6.62 -4.17 -8.92
C ASN A 42 -7.57 -5.06 -8.12
N GLU A 43 -7.69 -6.32 -8.52
CA GLU A 43 -8.61 -7.29 -7.90
C GLU A 43 -8.23 -7.60 -6.44
N TYR A 44 -6.94 -7.65 -6.11
CA TYR A 44 -6.47 -7.90 -4.74
C TYR A 44 -6.82 -6.75 -3.81
N SER A 45 -6.61 -5.51 -4.26
CA SER A 45 -7.02 -4.30 -3.54
C SER A 45 -8.52 -4.30 -3.29
N LEU A 46 -9.33 -4.56 -4.32
CA LEU A 46 -10.78 -4.64 -4.20
C LEU A 46 -11.22 -5.71 -3.18
N LYS A 47 -10.63 -6.92 -3.25
CA LYS A 47 -10.95 -8.02 -2.34
C LYS A 47 -10.62 -7.69 -0.89
N ASN A 48 -9.47 -7.05 -0.64
CA ASN A 48 -9.07 -6.57 0.69
C ASN A 48 -10.06 -5.52 1.22
N SER A 49 -10.37 -4.51 0.42
CA SER A 49 -11.29 -3.42 0.79
C SER A 49 -12.71 -3.96 1.07
N VAL A 50 -13.20 -4.91 0.28
CA VAL A 50 -14.47 -5.60 0.54
C VAL A 50 -14.43 -6.40 1.84
N GLY A 51 -13.29 -7.05 2.14
CA GLY A 51 -13.09 -7.76 3.42
C GLY A 51 -13.17 -6.81 4.62
N GLN A 52 -12.54 -5.65 4.50
CA GLN A 52 -12.54 -4.60 5.52
C GLN A 52 -13.95 -3.98 5.67
N LEU A 53 -14.64 -3.71 4.57
CA LEU A 53 -16.03 -3.24 4.55
C LEU A 53 -16.98 -4.22 5.26
N LYS A 54 -16.73 -5.53 5.15
CA LYS A 54 -17.45 -6.58 5.90
C LYS A 54 -17.10 -6.62 7.39
N GLY A 55 -16.22 -5.75 7.87
CA GLY A 55 -15.86 -5.59 9.26
C GLY A 55 -14.88 -6.64 9.78
N SER A 56 -13.96 -7.14 8.97
CA SER A 56 -12.95 -8.12 9.39
C SER A 56 -12.09 -7.61 10.55
N VAL A 57 -11.57 -6.38 10.45
CA VAL A 57 -10.78 -5.72 11.51
C VAL A 57 -11.64 -5.49 12.75
N ARG A 58 -12.83 -4.91 12.57
CA ARG A 58 -13.78 -4.67 13.67
C ARG A 58 -14.05 -5.92 14.49
N LYS A 59 -14.37 -7.04 13.82
CA LYS A 59 -14.66 -8.32 14.49
C LYS A 59 -13.47 -8.82 15.32
N THR A 60 -12.25 -8.66 14.81
CA THR A 60 -11.04 -9.09 15.52
C THR A 60 -10.81 -8.21 16.77
N VAL A 61 -10.86 -6.89 16.61
CA VAL A 61 -10.71 -5.94 17.72
C VAL A 61 -11.80 -6.13 18.77
N GLN A 62 -13.04 -6.36 18.35
CA GLN A 62 -14.16 -6.60 19.26
C GLN A 62 -13.96 -7.88 20.09
N LYS A 63 -13.49 -8.97 19.47
CA LYS A 63 -13.19 -10.22 20.21
C LYS A 63 -12.08 -10.02 21.25
N ILE A 64 -11.01 -9.29 20.90
CA ILE A 64 -9.94 -8.96 21.83
C ILE A 64 -10.50 -8.14 23.00
N ARG A 65 -11.29 -7.11 22.70
CA ARG A 65 -11.92 -6.25 23.71
C ARG A 65 -12.85 -7.05 24.64
N GLU A 66 -13.70 -7.91 24.10
CA GLU A 66 -14.62 -8.74 24.88
C GLU A 66 -13.85 -9.67 25.84
N LYS A 67 -12.75 -10.29 25.36
CA LYS A 67 -11.91 -11.15 26.17
C LYS A 67 -11.25 -10.37 27.32
N LEU A 68 -10.68 -9.19 27.04
CA LEU A 68 -10.09 -8.35 28.08
C LEU A 68 -11.13 -7.86 29.10
N LEU A 69 -12.31 -7.44 28.64
CA LEU A 69 -13.39 -7.02 29.53
C LEU A 69 -13.87 -8.16 30.44
N TYR A 70 -13.92 -9.39 29.94
CA TYR A 70 -14.24 -10.55 30.77
C TYR A 70 -13.26 -10.71 31.93
N HIS A 71 -11.96 -10.60 31.67
CA HIS A 71 -10.94 -10.73 32.69
C HIS A 71 -10.94 -9.55 33.69
N ILE A 72 -11.22 -8.33 33.21
CA ILE A 72 -11.40 -7.17 34.08
C ILE A 72 -12.59 -7.40 35.03
N ALA A 73 -13.73 -7.80 34.50
CA ALA A 73 -14.92 -8.08 35.31
C ALA A 73 -14.69 -9.22 36.33
N TYR A 74 -13.93 -10.26 35.91
CA TYR A 74 -13.56 -11.34 36.82
C TYR A 74 -12.71 -10.83 38.00
N ILE A 75 -11.71 -9.99 37.74
CA ILE A 75 -10.85 -9.39 38.76
C ILE A 75 -11.68 -8.49 39.71
N GLU A 76 -12.56 -7.64 39.13
CA GLU A 76 -13.44 -6.79 39.92
C GLU A 76 -14.35 -7.63 40.85
N SER A 77 -14.94 -8.71 40.31
CA SER A 77 -15.78 -9.62 41.12
C SER A 77 -14.98 -10.31 42.21
N ALA A 78 -13.73 -10.68 41.96
CA ALA A 78 -12.88 -11.31 42.97
C ALA A 78 -12.42 -10.33 44.09
N LEU A 79 -12.32 -9.05 43.74
CA LEU A 79 -12.02 -8.00 44.75
C LEU A 79 -13.23 -7.69 45.63
N ASP A 80 -14.43 -7.75 45.05
CA ASP A 80 -15.68 -7.48 45.78
C ASP A 80 -16.12 -8.67 46.62
N ASP A 81 -15.88 -9.90 46.18
CA ASP A 81 -16.30 -11.12 46.87
C ASP A 81 -15.18 -12.19 46.85
N PRO A 82 -14.12 -11.99 47.66
CA PRO A 82 -12.95 -12.87 47.70
C PRO A 82 -13.24 -14.26 48.29
N GLU A 83 -14.40 -14.49 48.88
CA GLU A 83 -14.76 -15.79 49.42
C GLU A 83 -15.25 -16.76 48.32
N HIS A 84 -15.78 -16.20 47.20
CA HIS A 84 -16.34 -17.01 46.10
C HIS A 84 -15.46 -17.01 44.85
N TYR A 85 -14.44 -16.16 44.75
CA TYR A 85 -13.54 -16.06 43.62
C TYR A 85 -12.08 -16.28 44.05
N ASP A 86 -11.40 -17.24 43.41
CA ASP A 86 -9.99 -17.52 43.68
C ASP A 86 -9.09 -16.92 42.57
N LEU A 87 -8.14 -16.09 42.97
CA LEU A 87 -7.14 -15.49 42.09
C LEU A 87 -5.78 -16.23 42.15
N THR A 88 -5.71 -17.39 42.83
CA THR A 88 -4.46 -18.17 42.91
C THR A 88 -4.03 -18.64 41.49
N GLY A 89 -2.83 -18.24 41.06
CA GLY A 89 -2.31 -18.58 39.74
C GLY A 89 -2.95 -17.79 38.57
N TYR A 90 -3.90 -16.91 38.87
CA TYR A 90 -4.60 -16.13 37.84
C TYR A 90 -3.69 -15.09 37.16
N SER A 91 -2.66 -14.62 37.83
CA SER A 91 -1.67 -13.68 37.29
C SER A 91 -0.95 -14.28 36.10
N GLU A 92 -0.49 -15.53 36.23
CA GLU A 92 0.22 -16.26 35.17
C GLU A 92 -0.71 -16.60 34.01
N GLU A 93 -1.94 -16.99 34.28
CA GLU A 93 -2.96 -17.22 33.26
C GLU A 93 -3.27 -15.93 32.48
N LEU A 94 -3.48 -14.83 33.17
CA LEU A 94 -3.76 -13.52 32.57
C LEU A 94 -2.60 -13.03 31.72
N GLU A 95 -1.34 -13.24 32.17
CA GLU A 95 -0.15 -12.88 31.40
C GLU A 95 -0.09 -13.62 30.07
N GLN A 96 -0.39 -14.93 30.07
CA GLN A 96 -0.45 -15.73 28.84
C GLN A 96 -1.53 -15.22 27.88
N ILE A 97 -2.72 -14.94 28.40
CA ILE A 97 -3.85 -14.43 27.63
C ILE A 97 -3.51 -13.07 26.98
N VAL A 98 -2.92 -12.16 27.77
CA VAL A 98 -2.50 -10.84 27.27
C VAL A 98 -1.41 -10.99 26.18
N ALA A 99 -0.47 -11.92 26.38
CA ALA A 99 0.58 -12.21 25.39
C ALA A 99 -0.02 -12.72 24.07
N GLU A 100 -0.99 -13.64 24.11
CA GLU A 100 -1.69 -14.13 22.91
C GLU A 100 -2.43 -13.01 22.17
N GLU A 101 -3.16 -12.16 22.90
CA GLU A 101 -3.91 -11.06 22.27
C GLU A 101 -2.96 -9.98 21.70
N LYS A 102 -1.82 -9.73 22.38
CA LYS A 102 -0.75 -8.87 21.84
C LYS A 102 -0.17 -9.41 20.55
N GLU A 103 0.07 -10.73 20.46
CA GLU A 103 0.57 -11.35 19.23
C GLU A 103 -0.42 -11.18 18.07
N LYS A 104 -1.73 -11.35 18.32
CA LYS A 104 -2.77 -11.10 17.29
C LYS A 104 -2.72 -9.68 16.77
N ILE A 105 -2.57 -8.68 17.65
CA ILE A 105 -2.46 -7.27 17.28
C ILE A 105 -1.17 -7.04 16.47
N GLN A 106 -0.05 -7.62 16.91
CA GLN A 106 1.22 -7.51 16.18
C GLN A 106 1.14 -8.09 14.76
N ASN A 107 0.44 -9.23 14.60
CA ASN A 107 0.24 -9.83 13.29
C ASN A 107 -0.65 -8.95 12.39
N LEU A 108 -1.69 -8.32 12.93
CA LEU A 108 -2.47 -7.33 12.18
C LEU A 108 -1.62 -6.13 11.73
N LEU A 109 -0.75 -5.62 12.61
CA LEU A 109 0.16 -4.52 12.28
C LEU A 109 1.18 -4.89 11.19
N LYS A 110 1.74 -6.10 11.25
CA LYS A 110 2.66 -6.58 10.21
C LYS A 110 2.00 -6.63 8.83
N THR A 111 0.76 -7.12 8.76
CA THR A 111 0.03 -7.23 7.48
C THR A 111 -0.52 -5.89 6.98
N ALA A 112 -0.60 -4.87 7.83
CA ALA A 112 -1.08 -3.54 7.43
C ALA A 112 -0.17 -2.87 6.38
N GLY A 113 1.16 -3.03 6.51
CA GLY A 113 2.12 -2.53 5.53
C GLY A 113 1.95 -3.16 4.15
N ASP A 114 1.78 -4.48 4.11
CA ASP A 114 1.54 -5.21 2.86
C ASP A 114 0.20 -4.80 2.21
N GLY A 115 -0.84 -4.59 3.02
CA GLY A 115 -2.13 -4.10 2.56
C GLY A 115 -2.05 -2.74 1.87
N LYS A 116 -1.26 -1.82 2.42
CA LYS A 116 -1.02 -0.50 1.84
C LYS A 116 -0.34 -0.59 0.47
N ILE A 117 0.69 -1.42 0.36
CA ILE A 117 1.40 -1.65 -0.91
C ILE A 117 0.46 -2.22 -1.98
N ILE A 118 -0.42 -3.16 -1.60
CA ILE A 118 -1.41 -3.75 -2.52
C ILE A 118 -2.42 -2.68 -2.99
N GLN A 119 -2.82 -1.77 -2.11
CA GLN A 119 -3.82 -0.75 -2.39
C GLN A 119 -3.25 0.42 -3.20
N GLU A 120 -2.14 0.99 -2.78
CA GLU A 120 -1.51 2.15 -3.41
C GLU A 120 -0.70 1.77 -4.65
N GLY A 121 -0.28 0.51 -4.74
CA GLY A 121 0.68 0.01 -5.71
C GLY A 121 2.12 0.15 -5.20
N ILE A 122 3.04 -0.58 -5.85
CA ILE A 122 4.47 -0.57 -5.54
C ILE A 122 5.10 0.64 -6.22
N ARG A 123 5.60 1.61 -5.46
CA ARG A 123 6.36 2.73 -6.00
C ARG A 123 7.64 2.20 -6.64
N THR A 124 7.66 2.22 -7.97
CA THR A 124 8.70 1.61 -8.77
C THR A 124 9.47 2.66 -9.54
N VAL A 125 10.78 2.61 -9.49
CA VAL A 125 11.67 3.48 -10.25
C VAL A 125 12.50 2.64 -11.22
N ILE A 126 12.62 3.10 -12.46
CA ILE A 126 13.46 2.48 -13.49
C ILE A 126 14.75 3.27 -13.58
N LEU A 127 15.85 2.65 -13.18
CA LEU A 127 17.20 3.21 -13.24
C LEU A 127 18.06 2.49 -14.28
N GLY A 128 19.11 3.16 -14.75
CA GLY A 128 20.08 2.62 -15.70
C GLY A 128 20.70 3.73 -16.53
N LYS A 129 21.81 3.46 -17.19
CA LYS A 129 22.51 4.40 -18.07
C LYS A 129 21.63 4.92 -19.21
N PRO A 130 22.00 6.04 -19.86
CA PRO A 130 21.44 6.43 -21.13
C PRO A 130 21.55 5.27 -22.15
N ASN A 131 20.49 5.08 -22.93
CA ASN A 131 20.41 4.02 -23.94
C ASN A 131 20.48 2.57 -23.42
N ALA A 132 20.42 2.32 -22.12
CA ALA A 132 20.37 0.96 -21.54
C ALA A 132 19.05 0.22 -21.81
N GLY A 133 18.07 0.83 -22.46
CA GLY A 133 16.79 0.16 -22.78
C GLY A 133 15.65 0.48 -21.81
N LYS A 134 15.78 1.49 -20.95
CA LYS A 134 14.72 1.89 -19.98
C LYS A 134 13.37 2.21 -20.66
N SER A 135 13.40 2.99 -21.74
CA SER A 135 12.19 3.36 -22.49
C SER A 135 11.57 2.15 -23.18
N SER A 136 12.38 1.21 -23.67
CA SER A 136 11.91 -0.05 -24.27
C SER A 136 11.23 -0.91 -23.21
N LEU A 137 11.81 -1.03 -22.02
CA LEU A 137 11.21 -1.73 -20.88
C LEU A 137 9.88 -1.09 -20.48
N LEU A 138 9.85 0.25 -20.35
CA LEU A 138 8.62 0.96 -19.99
C LEU A 138 7.52 0.73 -21.04
N ASN A 139 7.86 0.82 -22.32
CA ASN A 139 6.90 0.59 -23.41
C ASN A 139 6.39 -0.87 -23.44
N LEU A 140 7.24 -1.84 -23.14
CA LEU A 140 6.85 -3.25 -23.02
C LEU A 140 5.85 -3.41 -21.85
N LEU A 141 6.17 -2.89 -20.68
CA LEU A 141 5.31 -2.94 -19.51
C LEU A 141 3.96 -2.25 -19.73
N LEU A 142 3.94 -1.13 -20.47
CA LEU A 142 2.72 -0.41 -20.83
C LEU A 142 1.89 -1.13 -21.91
N GLY A 143 2.52 -1.99 -22.71
CA GLY A 143 1.85 -2.74 -23.79
C GLY A 143 1.05 -3.95 -23.29
N GLU A 144 1.45 -4.56 -22.19
CA GLU A 144 0.86 -5.83 -21.76
C GLU A 144 -0.47 -5.68 -21.00
N ASP A 145 -0.67 -4.64 -20.18
CA ASP A 145 -1.97 -4.36 -19.56
C ASP A 145 -2.02 -2.92 -19.03
N ARG A 146 -2.59 -2.02 -19.79
CA ARG A 146 -2.89 -0.68 -19.27
C ARG A 146 -3.92 -0.79 -18.15
N ALA A 147 -3.49 -0.59 -16.92
CA ALA A 147 -4.44 -0.24 -15.89
C ALA A 147 -5.25 0.97 -16.38
N ILE A 148 -6.57 0.86 -16.34
CA ILE A 148 -7.47 1.94 -16.71
C ILE A 148 -7.12 3.11 -15.81
N VAL A 149 -6.42 4.11 -16.35
CA VAL A 149 -6.24 5.40 -15.69
C VAL A 149 -7.62 6.02 -15.67
N THR A 150 -8.31 5.94 -14.56
CA THR A 150 -9.49 6.79 -14.34
C THR A 150 -8.93 8.20 -14.16
N ASP A 151 -9.17 9.05 -15.16
CA ASP A 151 -9.03 10.49 -15.04
C ASP A 151 -9.98 10.98 -13.94
N ILE A 152 -9.52 10.98 -12.71
CA ILE A 152 -10.20 11.70 -11.65
C ILE A 152 -9.85 13.16 -11.90
N ALA A 153 -10.77 13.88 -12.53
CA ALA A 153 -10.67 15.31 -12.74
C ALA A 153 -10.45 16.02 -11.39
N GLY A 154 -9.25 16.54 -11.16
CA GLY A 154 -8.92 17.29 -9.94
C GLY A 154 -7.48 17.23 -9.47
N THR A 155 -6.63 16.36 -10.00
CA THR A 155 -5.22 16.26 -9.62
C THR A 155 -4.28 16.73 -10.74
N THR A 156 -4.53 17.92 -11.28
CA THR A 156 -3.59 18.61 -12.15
C THR A 156 -2.55 19.30 -11.27
N ARG A 157 -1.37 18.70 -11.14
CA ARG A 157 -0.09 19.45 -11.10
C ARG A 157 1.16 18.74 -10.65
N ASP A 158 1.18 17.46 -10.29
CA ASP A 158 2.47 16.89 -9.88
C ASP A 158 2.71 15.50 -10.49
N VAL A 159 3.86 15.37 -11.18
CA VAL A 159 4.52 14.15 -11.64
C VAL A 159 3.63 13.21 -12.47
N LEU A 160 3.95 13.04 -13.74
CA LEU A 160 3.33 12.02 -14.61
C LEU A 160 3.63 10.61 -14.05
N GLU A 161 2.77 10.15 -13.16
CA GLU A 161 2.81 8.79 -12.62
C GLU A 161 2.01 7.88 -13.55
N GLU A 162 2.60 6.77 -13.95
CA GLU A 162 1.91 5.74 -14.72
C GLU A 162 1.69 4.50 -13.86
N TYR A 163 0.49 3.93 -13.95
CA TYR A 163 0.12 2.72 -13.23
C TYR A 163 0.09 1.55 -14.19
N ILE A 164 0.84 0.51 -13.89
CA ILE A 164 0.95 -0.72 -14.68
C ILE A 164 0.46 -1.87 -13.82
N ASN A 165 -0.46 -2.68 -14.33
CA ASN A 165 -0.94 -3.86 -13.64
C ASN A 165 -0.24 -5.10 -14.19
N LEU A 166 0.59 -5.75 -13.39
CA LEU A 166 1.25 -7.01 -13.72
C LEU A 166 0.60 -8.14 -12.91
N HIS A 167 -0.27 -8.92 -13.56
CA HIS A 167 -0.95 -10.08 -12.95
C HIS A 167 -1.61 -9.75 -11.59
N GLY A 168 -2.28 -8.59 -11.51
CA GLY A 168 -2.97 -8.15 -10.30
C GLY A 168 -2.10 -7.37 -9.32
N ILE A 169 -0.81 -7.17 -9.61
CA ILE A 169 0.09 -6.29 -8.84
C ILE A 169 0.20 -4.96 -9.57
N THR A 170 -0.15 -3.87 -8.90
CA THR A 170 -0.02 -2.52 -9.46
C THR A 170 1.37 -1.97 -9.20
N LEU A 171 2.11 -1.65 -10.26
CA LEU A 171 3.33 -0.86 -10.20
C LEU A 171 2.99 0.62 -10.46
N LYS A 172 3.45 1.50 -9.60
CA LYS A 172 3.35 2.95 -9.73
C LYS A 172 4.70 3.47 -10.20
N ILE A 173 4.85 3.70 -11.51
CA ILE A 173 6.12 4.14 -12.11
C ILE A 173 6.29 5.63 -11.89
N ALA A 174 7.34 6.01 -11.17
CA ALA A 174 7.69 7.41 -10.95
C ALA A 174 8.55 7.97 -12.09
N ASP A 175 8.35 9.27 -12.40
CA ASP A 175 9.13 10.05 -13.38
C ASP A 175 9.17 9.47 -14.81
N THR A 176 8.00 9.08 -15.33
CA THR A 176 7.87 8.60 -16.71
C THR A 176 8.25 9.66 -17.74
N ALA A 177 8.12 10.95 -17.41
CA ALA A 177 8.52 12.06 -18.28
C ALA A 177 10.03 12.06 -18.54
N GLY A 178 10.86 11.84 -17.53
CA GLY A 178 12.31 11.74 -17.65
C GLY A 178 12.75 10.52 -18.47
N ILE A 179 11.97 9.44 -18.46
CA ILE A 179 12.25 8.22 -19.23
C ILE A 179 11.88 8.41 -20.71
N ARG A 180 10.85 9.22 -21.02
CA ARG A 180 10.36 9.46 -22.40
C ARG A 180 11.09 10.54 -23.15
N GLN A 181 11.70 11.52 -22.46
CA GLN A 181 12.35 12.69 -23.04
C GLN A 181 13.86 12.51 -23.30
N THR A 182 14.35 11.29 -23.40
CA THR A 182 15.77 10.91 -23.31
C THR A 182 16.63 11.19 -24.53
N GLU A 183 16.31 12.13 -25.41
CA GLU A 183 17.29 12.42 -26.50
C GLU A 183 18.30 13.54 -26.18
N ASP A 184 18.05 14.49 -25.26
CA ASP A 184 18.96 15.65 -25.13
C ASP A 184 19.29 16.15 -23.69
N ILE A 185 18.66 15.67 -22.63
CA ILE A 185 18.84 16.25 -21.29
C ILE A 185 19.56 15.33 -20.29
N VAL A 186 19.81 14.07 -20.63
CA VAL A 186 20.19 13.02 -19.67
C VAL A 186 21.69 12.86 -19.45
N GLU A 187 22.55 13.58 -20.16
CA GLU A 187 24.01 13.53 -19.93
C GLU A 187 24.44 14.08 -18.56
N LYS A 188 23.53 14.72 -17.79
CA LYS A 188 23.81 15.31 -16.47
C LYS A 188 22.92 14.84 -15.33
N ILE A 189 22.10 13.82 -15.50
CA ILE A 189 21.37 13.24 -14.38
C ILE A 189 22.32 12.28 -13.63
N GLY A 190 23.24 12.88 -12.87
CA GLY A 190 24.23 12.16 -12.11
C GLY A 190 23.60 11.30 -10.99
N VAL A 191 24.43 10.49 -10.39
CA VAL A 191 24.20 9.65 -9.19
C VAL A 191 23.30 10.31 -8.13
N SER A 192 23.36 11.64 -8.00
CA SER A 192 22.54 12.45 -7.11
C SER A 192 21.04 12.30 -7.37
N LYS A 193 20.58 12.38 -8.63
CA LYS A 193 19.15 12.24 -8.95
C LYS A 193 18.71 10.78 -8.84
N ALA A 194 19.56 9.83 -9.21
CA ALA A 194 19.28 8.41 -9.00
C ALA A 194 19.09 8.10 -7.51
N LYS A 195 19.88 8.71 -6.65
CA LYS A 195 19.78 8.60 -5.18
C LYS A 195 18.48 9.21 -4.65
N GLU A 196 18.09 10.38 -5.14
CA GLU A 196 16.84 11.04 -4.78
C GLU A 196 15.62 10.20 -5.19
N MET A 197 15.59 9.70 -6.44
CA MET A 197 14.52 8.84 -6.93
C MET A 197 14.45 7.50 -6.19
N ALA A 198 15.60 6.91 -5.86
CA ALA A 198 15.68 5.66 -5.10
C ALA A 198 15.22 5.83 -3.65
N ALA A 199 15.35 7.03 -3.05
CA ALA A 199 15.00 7.26 -1.65
C ALA A 199 13.55 6.91 -1.34
N ASP A 200 12.60 7.30 -2.21
CA ASP A 200 11.17 7.11 -2.06
C ASP A 200 10.62 5.84 -2.75
N ALA A 201 11.47 5.06 -3.41
CA ALA A 201 11.06 3.85 -4.12
C ALA A 201 10.92 2.65 -3.18
N ASP A 202 9.84 1.86 -3.39
CA ASP A 202 9.65 0.54 -2.78
C ASP A 202 10.38 -0.55 -3.56
N LEU A 203 10.50 -0.37 -4.88
CA LEU A 203 11.14 -1.28 -5.83
C LEU A 203 11.97 -0.50 -6.84
N ILE A 204 13.15 -0.98 -7.14
CA ILE A 204 13.99 -0.44 -8.21
C ILE A 204 14.15 -1.49 -9.31
N LEU A 205 13.88 -1.10 -10.55
CA LEU A 205 14.22 -1.86 -11.75
C LEU A 205 15.49 -1.25 -12.33
N TYR A 206 16.62 -1.93 -12.15
CA TYR A 206 17.91 -1.47 -12.67
C TYR A 206 18.22 -2.14 -14.00
N VAL A 207 18.22 -1.37 -15.09
CA VAL A 207 18.45 -1.84 -16.45
C VAL A 207 19.93 -1.68 -16.79
N VAL A 208 20.59 -2.80 -17.08
CA VAL A 208 22.01 -2.87 -17.45
C VAL A 208 22.12 -3.31 -18.90
N ASP A 209 22.90 -2.58 -19.70
CA ASP A 209 23.24 -2.93 -21.07
C ASP A 209 24.36 -4.00 -21.07
N SER A 210 24.05 -5.23 -21.51
CA SER A 210 25.01 -6.34 -21.51
C SER A 210 26.15 -6.16 -22.52
N SER A 211 25.94 -5.31 -23.55
CA SER A 211 26.94 -5.09 -24.60
C SER A 211 28.08 -4.15 -24.19
N VAL A 212 27.98 -3.52 -22.99
CA VAL A 212 28.97 -2.54 -22.52
C VAL A 212 29.45 -2.92 -21.13
N PRO A 213 30.78 -2.88 -20.86
CA PRO A 213 31.30 -3.15 -19.51
C PRO A 213 30.81 -2.12 -18.49
N LEU A 214 30.69 -2.56 -17.25
CA LEU A 214 30.36 -1.68 -16.12
C LEU A 214 31.46 -0.63 -15.93
N ASP A 215 31.09 0.60 -15.56
CA ASP A 215 31.99 1.69 -15.26
C ASP A 215 31.80 2.22 -13.82
N GLU A 216 32.56 3.25 -13.45
CA GLU A 216 32.54 3.87 -12.12
C GLU A 216 31.12 4.37 -11.72
N ASN A 217 30.31 4.84 -12.70
CA ASN A 217 28.95 5.31 -12.44
C ASN A 217 28.03 4.13 -12.08
N ASP A 218 28.21 2.97 -12.72
CA ASP A 218 27.47 1.77 -12.34
C ASP A 218 27.81 1.32 -10.93
N GLU A 219 29.09 1.37 -10.54
CA GLU A 219 29.51 1.01 -9.18
C GLU A 219 28.89 1.93 -8.11
N GLU A 220 28.79 3.22 -8.39
CA GLU A 220 28.12 4.17 -7.50
C GLU A 220 26.62 3.90 -7.39
N ILE A 221 25.96 3.61 -8.50
CA ILE A 221 24.53 3.25 -8.51
C ILE A 221 24.34 1.94 -7.73
N ILE A 222 25.15 0.91 -7.97
CA ILE A 222 25.07 -0.39 -7.28
C ILE A 222 25.15 -0.22 -5.76
N LYS A 223 25.98 0.70 -5.25
CA LYS A 223 26.03 0.99 -3.81
C LYS A 223 24.69 1.50 -3.26
N ILE A 224 24.00 2.35 -4.03
CA ILE A 224 22.66 2.86 -3.66
C ILE A 224 21.62 1.72 -3.66
N LEU A 225 21.76 0.79 -4.61
CA LEU A 225 20.81 -0.32 -4.78
C LEU A 225 20.88 -1.36 -3.65
N GLN A 226 22.03 -1.50 -2.98
CA GLN A 226 22.24 -2.50 -1.91
C GLN A 226 21.28 -2.32 -0.72
N GLU A 227 20.81 -1.10 -0.46
CA GLU A 227 19.89 -0.79 0.64
C GLU A 227 18.41 -0.89 0.24
N LYS A 228 18.09 -1.20 -1.01
CA LYS A 228 16.74 -1.18 -1.57
C LYS A 228 16.37 -2.52 -2.24
N LYS A 229 15.08 -2.82 -2.28
CA LYS A 229 14.60 -3.97 -3.06
C LYS A 229 14.82 -3.67 -4.53
N THR A 230 15.70 -4.43 -5.18
CA THR A 230 16.13 -4.17 -6.55
C THR A 230 16.02 -5.43 -7.40
N ILE A 231 15.50 -5.28 -8.61
CA ILE A 231 15.54 -6.27 -9.68
C ILE A 231 16.49 -5.73 -10.76
N VAL A 232 17.55 -6.49 -11.05
CA VAL A 232 18.48 -6.16 -12.13
C VAL A 232 18.01 -6.84 -13.42
N LEU A 233 17.89 -6.04 -14.49
CA LEU A 233 17.44 -6.48 -15.81
C LEU A 233 18.57 -6.29 -16.81
N TYR A 234 19.01 -7.35 -17.42
CA TYR A 234 20.01 -7.31 -18.50
C TYR A 234 19.30 -7.08 -19.83
N SER A 235 19.64 -5.98 -20.50
CA SER A 235 19.15 -5.65 -21.83
C SER A 235 20.19 -5.95 -22.92
N LYS A 236 19.75 -6.00 -24.16
CA LYS A 236 20.60 -6.17 -25.36
C LYS A 236 21.46 -7.44 -25.32
N THR A 237 20.95 -8.50 -24.71
CA THR A 237 21.62 -9.82 -24.63
C THR A 237 21.75 -10.50 -25.99
N ASP A 238 21.14 -9.96 -27.02
CA ASP A 238 21.24 -10.37 -28.42
C ASP A 238 22.45 -9.78 -29.16
N LEU A 239 23.15 -8.83 -28.54
CA LEU A 239 24.30 -8.14 -29.12
C LEU A 239 25.66 -8.66 -28.60
N GLU A 240 25.68 -9.78 -27.89
CA GLU A 240 26.92 -10.45 -27.47
C GLU A 240 27.69 -11.08 -28.62
#